data_ce2f5ff723cdd73c118080e01d8da371
#
_entry.id   ce2f5ff723cdd73c118080e01d8da371
#
_cell.length_a   1.000
_cell.length_b   1.000
_cell.length_c   1.000
_cell.angle_alpha   90.00
_cell.angle_beta   90.00
_cell.angle_gamma   90.00
#
_symmetry.space_group_name_H-M   'P 1'
#
loop_
_entity.id
_entity.type
_entity.pdbx_description
1 polymer ?
#
loop_
_entity_poly.entity_id
_entity_poly.type
_entity_poly.pdbx_seq_one_letter_code
_entity_poly.pdbx_strand_id
1 'polypeptide(L)'
;EAGDLLAAAPTLTRVGVVTKKYPKQLKLQMGTLVADAAVEIGDIQSAKTYIKAMKKLKPDEAQLAAIEFVEGRMLNLKGDTDGAISKWEGVQEKRNKWMRARATIARTELLLKLDRMKPMEAIKQLESLRFAWRGDDFEFALLRRLGGLYLDEGIYRNGLQALRQAATYFRNNEEAPQVTQQMVDVFNALYLEDGADEMSAVTAIAVFEEFKELTPAGAKGDEMIRKLADRLAGVDLLDQAAEILEGQIRSRLKGVLKSEVGARLAIVCLLARRYDRALAGLDATNVRNVPAALVTQRRHLRARSLIGLGQSEQALEVLKKDKTTDADLLRAEVFWNGGDWPNASKELRKILTASGAKKNKPVNPEQTQKVLNYAIALALSGNERALAKVRQDYGPAVQVTELKDAFRLVSAPTALGLISPNSVLSRVKLAENFKTFLSKYKKLLQERGLSRVISQAAAVADTKEQLGTQGG
;
A
#
# COMPACT_ATOMS: atom_id res chain seq x y z
N GLU A 1 10.38 13.74 -43.48
CA GLU A 1 9.02 13.23 -43.18
C GLU A 1 9.03 12.30 -41.95
N ALA A 2 10.17 11.65 -41.63
CA ALA A 2 10.30 10.78 -40.47
C ALA A 2 10.60 11.50 -39.14
N GLY A 3 10.71 12.84 -39.13
CA GLY A 3 10.99 13.63 -37.92
C GLY A 3 12.44 13.58 -37.41
N ASP A 4 13.28 12.72 -37.94
CA ASP A 4 14.66 12.57 -37.53
C ASP A 4 15.57 13.67 -38.15
N LEU A 5 15.64 14.78 -37.44
CA LEU A 5 16.50 15.91 -37.84
C LEU A 5 17.99 15.60 -37.76
N LEU A 6 18.37 14.72 -36.81
CA LEU A 6 19.79 14.34 -36.63
C LEU A 6 20.32 13.55 -37.83
N ALA A 7 19.56 12.55 -38.29
CA ALA A 7 19.90 11.79 -39.50
C ALA A 7 19.79 12.62 -40.77
N ALA A 8 18.88 13.57 -40.87
CA ALA A 8 18.67 14.46 -42.00
C ALA A 8 19.67 15.61 -42.06
N ALA A 9 20.29 16.03 -40.98
CA ALA A 9 21.13 17.22 -40.87
C ALA A 9 22.29 17.27 -41.85
N PRO A 10 23.11 16.22 -42.11
CA PRO A 10 24.19 16.24 -43.10
C PRO A 10 23.70 16.46 -44.52
N THR A 11 22.49 16.00 -44.85
CA THR A 11 21.87 16.18 -46.16
C THR A 11 21.28 17.59 -46.29
N LEU A 12 20.56 18.07 -45.25
CA LEU A 12 19.94 19.36 -45.24
C LEU A 12 20.93 20.53 -45.31
N THR A 13 22.08 20.42 -44.66
CA THR A 13 23.15 21.46 -44.75
C THR A 13 23.73 21.60 -46.14
N ARG A 14 23.74 20.54 -46.99
CA ARG A 14 24.16 20.57 -48.39
C ARG A 14 23.11 21.19 -49.33
N VAL A 15 21.86 21.21 -48.94
CA VAL A 15 20.73 21.68 -49.75
C VAL A 15 20.74 23.22 -49.96
N GLY A 16 21.48 23.96 -49.14
CA GLY A 16 21.56 25.43 -49.21
C GLY A 16 21.93 26.03 -50.55
N VAL A 17 22.60 25.28 -51.42
CA VAL A 17 23.01 25.69 -52.78
C VAL A 17 21.84 25.58 -53.77
N VAL A 18 20.95 24.59 -53.57
CA VAL A 18 19.85 24.26 -54.50
C VAL A 18 18.66 25.19 -54.32
N THR A 19 18.44 25.76 -53.15
CA THR A 19 17.25 26.56 -52.80
C THR A 19 17.23 27.96 -53.43
N LYS A 20 18.29 28.44 -54.05
CA LYS A 20 18.35 29.81 -54.63
C LYS A 20 17.27 30.08 -55.64
N LYS A 21 16.77 29.09 -56.37
CA LYS A 21 15.73 29.21 -57.41
C LYS A 21 14.32 28.97 -56.93
N TYR A 22 14.11 28.59 -55.66
CA TYR A 22 12.76 28.26 -55.16
C TYR A 22 11.92 29.49 -54.84
N PRO A 23 10.57 29.37 -54.87
CA PRO A 23 9.64 30.39 -54.38
C PRO A 23 9.93 30.80 -52.93
N LYS A 24 9.58 32.05 -52.56
CA LYS A 24 9.87 32.62 -51.25
C LYS A 24 9.38 31.72 -50.09
N GLN A 25 8.19 31.20 -50.18
CA GLN A 25 7.62 30.33 -49.12
C GLN A 25 8.44 29.07 -48.89
N LEU A 26 8.81 28.38 -49.98
CA LEU A 26 9.64 27.17 -49.90
C LEU A 26 11.03 27.47 -49.37
N LYS A 27 11.62 28.62 -49.78
CA LYS A 27 12.89 29.06 -49.19
C LYS A 27 12.83 29.25 -47.68
N LEU A 28 11.75 29.87 -47.18
CA LEU A 28 11.57 30.09 -45.75
C LEU A 28 11.37 28.78 -45.00
N GLN A 29 10.55 27.87 -45.52
CA GLN A 29 10.36 26.54 -44.89
C GLN A 29 11.64 25.74 -44.86
N MET A 30 12.27 25.55 -45.98
CA MET A 30 13.52 24.79 -46.09
C MET A 30 14.67 25.42 -45.31
N GLY A 31 14.83 26.75 -45.39
CA GLY A 31 15.86 27.45 -44.65
C GLY A 31 15.70 27.38 -43.13
N THR A 32 14.44 27.41 -42.64
CA THR A 32 14.15 27.24 -41.23
C THR A 32 14.40 25.79 -40.77
N LEU A 33 14.04 24.79 -41.60
CA LEU A 33 14.31 23.39 -41.33
C LEU A 33 15.81 23.11 -41.28
N VAL A 34 16.61 23.67 -42.22
CA VAL A 34 18.06 23.55 -42.23
C VAL A 34 18.69 24.24 -41.02
N ALA A 35 18.15 25.39 -40.61
CA ALA A 35 18.63 26.06 -39.40
C ALA A 35 18.33 25.22 -38.14
N ASP A 36 17.13 24.59 -38.03
CA ASP A 36 16.75 23.72 -36.93
C ASP A 36 17.66 22.47 -36.87
N ALA A 37 17.91 21.85 -38.05
CA ALA A 37 18.86 20.73 -38.17
C ALA A 37 20.30 21.10 -37.79
N ALA A 38 20.74 22.30 -38.16
CA ALA A 38 22.06 22.80 -37.77
C ALA A 38 22.20 23.01 -36.27
N VAL A 39 21.13 23.50 -35.61
CA VAL A 39 21.07 23.57 -34.12
C VAL A 39 21.17 22.19 -33.51
N GLU A 40 20.48 21.20 -34.07
CA GLU A 40 20.45 19.82 -33.56
C GLU A 40 21.85 19.18 -33.52
N ILE A 41 22.66 19.41 -34.60
CA ILE A 41 24.04 18.91 -34.67
C ILE A 41 25.09 19.84 -34.03
N GLY A 42 24.68 20.93 -33.42
CA GLY A 42 25.57 21.89 -32.77
C GLY A 42 26.28 22.86 -33.72
N ASP A 43 25.93 22.91 -35.03
CA ASP A 43 26.49 23.87 -35.98
C ASP A 43 25.86 25.26 -35.88
N ILE A 44 26.31 26.00 -34.87
CA ILE A 44 25.83 27.36 -34.55
C ILE A 44 26.06 28.35 -35.70
N GLN A 45 27.12 28.21 -36.46
CA GLN A 45 27.48 29.15 -37.53
C GLN A 45 26.52 29.01 -38.72
N SER A 46 26.24 27.78 -39.15
CA SER A 46 25.23 27.50 -40.16
C SER A 46 23.85 27.95 -39.71
N ALA A 47 23.41 27.60 -38.50
CA ALA A 47 22.13 28.03 -37.93
C ALA A 47 21.99 29.56 -37.99
N LYS A 48 22.96 30.31 -37.48
CA LYS A 48 22.97 31.78 -37.50
C LYS A 48 22.86 32.35 -38.92
N THR A 49 23.58 31.76 -39.88
CA THR A 49 23.62 32.19 -41.28
C THR A 49 22.24 32.01 -41.92
N TYR A 50 21.58 30.84 -41.74
CA TYR A 50 20.28 30.55 -42.24
C TYR A 50 19.20 31.44 -41.61
N ILE A 51 19.20 31.58 -40.26
CA ILE A 51 18.27 32.47 -39.54
C ILE A 51 18.35 33.89 -40.08
N LYS A 52 19.55 34.45 -40.25
CA LYS A 52 19.76 35.78 -40.79
C LYS A 52 19.27 35.89 -42.25
N ALA A 53 19.47 34.89 -43.07
CA ALA A 53 19.02 34.85 -44.46
C ALA A 53 17.48 34.79 -44.52
N MET A 54 16.81 33.99 -43.70
CA MET A 54 15.38 33.85 -43.66
C MET A 54 14.69 35.16 -43.22
N LYS A 55 15.21 35.84 -42.19
CA LYS A 55 14.71 37.15 -41.74
C LYS A 55 14.73 38.21 -42.82
N LYS A 56 15.75 38.22 -43.69
CA LYS A 56 15.87 39.16 -44.84
C LYS A 56 14.76 38.95 -45.89
N LEU A 57 14.15 37.77 -45.97
CA LEU A 57 13.10 37.45 -46.91
C LEU A 57 11.71 38.04 -46.51
N LYS A 58 11.64 38.80 -45.43
CA LYS A 58 10.40 39.38 -44.90
C LYS A 58 9.35 38.29 -44.68
N PRO A 59 9.55 37.37 -43.72
CA PRO A 59 8.62 36.32 -43.42
C PRO A 59 7.28 36.89 -42.91
N ASP A 60 6.19 36.13 -43.09
CA ASP A 60 4.91 36.42 -42.42
C ASP A 60 5.02 36.04 -40.92
N GLU A 61 3.96 36.31 -40.14
CA GLU A 61 3.92 36.09 -38.71
C GLU A 61 4.15 34.60 -38.35
N ALA A 62 3.57 33.68 -39.12
CA ALA A 62 3.69 32.24 -38.85
C ALA A 62 5.10 31.72 -39.16
N GLN A 63 5.69 32.19 -40.22
CA GLN A 63 7.07 31.89 -40.63
C GLN A 63 8.09 32.51 -39.66
N LEU A 64 7.82 33.76 -39.21
CA LEU A 64 8.65 34.42 -38.20
C LEU A 64 8.64 33.67 -36.88
N ALA A 65 7.47 33.14 -36.43
CA ALA A 65 7.37 32.29 -35.24
C ALA A 65 8.29 31.07 -35.35
N ALA A 66 8.34 30.41 -36.50
CA ALA A 66 9.21 29.26 -36.72
C ALA A 66 10.69 29.64 -36.69
N ILE A 67 11.08 30.74 -37.29
CA ILE A 67 12.44 31.26 -37.27
C ILE A 67 12.87 31.64 -35.86
N GLU A 68 12.02 32.34 -35.10
CA GLU A 68 12.33 32.74 -33.71
C GLU A 68 12.37 31.60 -32.77
N PHE A 69 11.56 30.54 -32.99
CA PHE A 69 11.68 29.29 -32.21
C PHE A 69 13.08 28.67 -32.37
N VAL A 70 13.56 28.53 -33.61
CA VAL A 70 14.92 28.00 -33.90
C VAL A 70 16.01 28.93 -33.37
N GLU A 71 15.80 30.26 -33.45
CA GLU A 71 16.73 31.24 -32.85
C GLU A 71 16.85 31.03 -31.33
N GLY A 72 15.73 30.81 -30.63
CA GLY A 72 15.71 30.48 -29.19
C GLY A 72 16.50 29.19 -28.91
N ARG A 73 16.32 28.13 -29.70
CA ARG A 73 17.11 26.89 -29.58
C ARG A 73 18.62 27.15 -29.74
N MET A 74 18.97 27.94 -30.75
CA MET A 74 20.37 28.32 -31.00
C MET A 74 20.98 29.12 -29.84
N LEU A 75 20.22 30.06 -29.24
CA LEU A 75 20.65 30.83 -28.08
C LEU A 75 20.87 29.94 -26.87
N ASN A 76 19.93 29.03 -26.60
CA ASN A 76 20.07 28.06 -25.52
C ASN A 76 21.33 27.19 -25.69
N LEU A 77 21.61 26.71 -26.91
CA LEU A 77 22.80 25.94 -27.22
C LEU A 77 24.10 26.72 -26.96
N LYS A 78 24.07 28.05 -27.13
CA LYS A 78 25.20 28.94 -26.83
C LYS A 78 25.34 29.26 -25.33
N GLY A 79 24.41 28.87 -24.49
CA GLY A 79 24.34 29.23 -23.08
C GLY A 79 23.68 30.58 -22.81
N ASP A 80 23.15 31.27 -23.80
CA ASP A 80 22.33 32.48 -23.63
C ASP A 80 20.87 32.06 -23.30
N THR A 81 20.70 31.66 -22.07
CA THR A 81 19.41 31.12 -21.56
C THR A 81 18.33 32.20 -21.47
N ASP A 82 18.69 33.43 -21.06
CA ASP A 82 17.71 34.55 -21.00
C ASP A 82 17.25 34.99 -22.36
N GLY A 83 18.18 35.06 -23.32
CA GLY A 83 17.85 35.30 -24.73
C GLY A 83 16.94 34.23 -25.32
N ALA A 84 17.17 32.96 -25.00
CA ALA A 84 16.33 31.83 -25.43
C ALA A 84 14.92 31.93 -24.87
N ILE A 85 14.78 32.17 -23.56
CA ILE A 85 13.47 32.35 -22.87
C ILE A 85 12.69 33.48 -23.49
N SER A 86 13.32 34.66 -23.69
CA SER A 86 12.67 35.83 -24.27
C SER A 86 12.19 35.58 -25.73
N LYS A 87 12.98 34.83 -26.53
CA LYS A 87 12.55 34.46 -27.89
C LYS A 87 11.34 33.54 -27.87
N TRP A 88 11.31 32.54 -27.00
CA TRP A 88 10.18 31.62 -26.91
C TRP A 88 8.92 32.29 -26.32
N GLU A 89 9.05 33.28 -25.43
CA GLU A 89 7.95 34.12 -24.96
C GLU A 89 7.32 34.89 -26.14
N GLY A 90 8.13 35.54 -27.00
CA GLY A 90 7.66 36.19 -28.17
C GLY A 90 6.95 35.25 -29.16
N VAL A 91 7.36 34.00 -29.27
CA VAL A 91 6.68 32.98 -30.10
C VAL A 91 5.30 32.61 -29.53
N GLN A 92 5.15 32.57 -28.20
CA GLN A 92 3.87 32.24 -27.56
C GLN A 92 2.75 33.25 -27.86
N GLU A 93 3.09 34.51 -28.18
CA GLU A 93 2.15 35.56 -28.52
C GLU A 93 1.66 35.49 -29.98
N LYS A 94 2.33 34.71 -30.83
CA LYS A 94 2.03 34.62 -32.26
C LYS A 94 0.91 33.64 -32.59
N ARG A 95 0.27 33.79 -33.74
CA ARG A 95 -0.87 32.95 -34.18
C ARG A 95 -0.52 31.51 -34.58
N ASN A 96 0.76 31.17 -34.73
CA ASN A 96 1.18 29.82 -35.11
C ASN A 96 1.03 28.86 -33.92
N LYS A 97 -0.05 28.08 -33.86
CA LYS A 97 -0.37 27.15 -32.76
C LYS A 97 0.75 26.11 -32.53
N TRP A 98 1.30 25.56 -33.61
CA TRP A 98 2.35 24.56 -33.56
C TRP A 98 3.63 25.11 -32.92
N MET A 99 4.10 26.26 -33.38
CA MET A 99 5.31 26.87 -32.82
C MET A 99 5.10 27.36 -31.40
N ARG A 100 3.90 27.81 -31.04
CA ARG A 100 3.57 28.14 -29.64
C ARG A 100 3.70 26.93 -28.74
N ALA A 101 3.18 25.74 -29.15
CA ALA A 101 3.27 24.53 -28.36
C ALA A 101 4.73 24.12 -28.17
N ARG A 102 5.53 24.10 -29.24
CA ARG A 102 6.97 23.80 -29.17
C ARG A 102 7.74 24.80 -28.29
N ALA A 103 7.47 26.08 -28.41
CA ALA A 103 8.10 27.14 -27.63
C ALA A 103 7.70 27.03 -26.14
N THR A 104 6.45 26.70 -25.85
CA THR A 104 6.00 26.48 -24.45
C THR A 104 6.75 25.32 -23.81
N ILE A 105 6.88 24.17 -24.48
CA ILE A 105 7.65 23.04 -23.93
C ILE A 105 9.11 23.45 -23.73
N ALA A 106 9.77 23.99 -24.76
CA ALA A 106 11.19 24.33 -24.70
C ALA A 106 11.48 25.36 -23.58
N ARG A 107 10.62 26.37 -23.43
CA ARG A 107 10.73 27.37 -22.36
C ARG A 107 10.52 26.75 -20.99
N THR A 108 9.48 25.94 -20.83
CA THR A 108 9.13 25.27 -19.56
C THR A 108 10.28 24.36 -19.11
N GLU A 109 10.82 23.54 -20.00
CA GLU A 109 11.96 22.68 -19.71
C GLU A 109 13.21 23.46 -19.30
N LEU A 110 13.50 24.56 -19.99
CA LEU A 110 14.66 25.39 -19.65
C LEU A 110 14.46 26.06 -18.29
N LEU A 111 13.28 26.59 -17.98
CA LEU A 111 12.99 27.22 -16.70
C LEU A 111 13.02 26.22 -15.55
N LEU A 112 12.54 24.97 -15.75
CA LEU A 112 12.69 23.88 -14.76
C LEU A 112 14.16 23.56 -14.52
N LYS A 113 14.95 23.40 -15.60
CA LYS A 113 16.40 23.10 -15.50
C LYS A 113 17.18 24.18 -14.75
N LEU A 114 16.74 25.43 -14.82
CA LEU A 114 17.35 26.59 -14.14
C LEU A 114 16.76 26.86 -12.75
N ASP A 115 15.90 26.01 -12.22
CA ASP A 115 15.14 26.22 -10.97
C ASP A 115 14.37 27.56 -10.93
N ARG A 116 13.96 28.08 -12.11
CA ARG A 116 13.23 29.33 -12.27
C ARG A 116 11.71 29.13 -12.42
N MET A 117 11.24 27.88 -12.41
CA MET A 117 9.84 27.50 -12.46
C MET A 117 9.60 26.30 -11.55
N LYS A 118 8.53 26.33 -10.78
CA LYS A 118 8.15 25.19 -9.92
C LYS A 118 7.54 24.07 -10.77
N PRO A 119 7.73 22.79 -10.42
CA PRO A 119 7.18 21.66 -11.19
C PRO A 119 5.66 21.74 -11.38
N MET A 120 4.91 22.17 -10.36
CA MET A 120 3.46 22.34 -10.48
C MET A 120 3.03 23.44 -11.50
N GLU A 121 3.84 24.48 -11.66
CA GLU A 121 3.61 25.53 -12.69
C GLU A 121 3.89 24.97 -14.08
N ALA A 122 4.95 24.17 -14.20
CA ALA A 122 5.30 23.48 -15.43
C ALA A 122 4.18 22.52 -15.86
N ILE A 123 3.70 21.69 -14.94
CA ILE A 123 2.56 20.79 -15.15
C ILE A 123 1.36 21.57 -15.68
N LYS A 124 1.00 22.69 -15.06
CA LYS A 124 -0.13 23.52 -15.49
C LYS A 124 0.05 24.07 -16.92
N GLN A 125 1.26 24.50 -17.27
CA GLN A 125 1.55 24.98 -18.62
C GLN A 125 1.49 23.84 -19.65
N LEU A 126 2.07 22.70 -19.36
CA LEU A 126 2.07 21.56 -20.26
C LEU A 126 0.67 20.92 -20.40
N GLU A 127 -0.13 20.89 -19.33
CA GLU A 127 -1.52 20.44 -19.41
C GLU A 127 -2.37 21.28 -20.39
N SER A 128 -2.12 22.59 -20.48
CA SER A 128 -2.81 23.45 -21.43
C SER A 128 -2.55 23.06 -22.89
N LEU A 129 -1.46 22.36 -23.17
CA LEU A 129 -1.09 21.89 -24.51
C LEU A 129 -1.80 20.62 -24.93
N ARG A 130 -2.30 19.78 -23.99
CA ARG A 130 -2.98 18.50 -24.29
C ARG A 130 -4.18 18.66 -25.25
N PHE A 131 -4.80 19.82 -25.25
CA PHE A 131 -5.94 20.13 -26.12
C PHE A 131 -5.56 20.98 -27.35
N ALA A 132 -4.34 21.51 -27.36
CA ALA A 132 -3.88 22.38 -28.44
C ALA A 132 -3.36 21.59 -29.65
N TRP A 133 -2.82 20.39 -29.41
CA TRP A 133 -2.24 19.54 -30.44
C TRP A 133 -2.45 18.05 -30.13
N ARG A 134 -2.83 17.25 -31.13
CA ARG A 134 -3.12 15.82 -30.97
C ARG A 134 -2.62 14.98 -32.14
N GLY A 135 -2.21 13.74 -31.85
CA GLY A 135 -2.15 12.65 -32.83
C GLY A 135 -0.77 12.37 -33.41
N ASP A 136 0.34 12.88 -32.83
CA ASP A 136 1.69 12.63 -33.32
C ASP A 136 2.69 12.41 -32.18
N ASP A 137 3.98 12.26 -32.53
CA ASP A 137 5.08 12.07 -31.58
C ASP A 137 5.20 13.22 -30.58
N PHE A 138 4.71 14.41 -30.92
CA PHE A 138 4.68 15.53 -29.98
C PHE A 138 3.70 15.30 -28.83
N GLU A 139 2.50 14.78 -29.10
CA GLU A 139 1.54 14.43 -28.04
C GLU A 139 2.10 13.29 -27.18
N PHE A 140 2.74 12.30 -27.79
CA PHE A 140 3.40 11.22 -27.06
C PHE A 140 4.47 11.76 -26.10
N ALA A 141 5.37 12.60 -26.59
CA ALA A 141 6.43 13.21 -25.78
C ALA A 141 5.86 14.10 -24.66
N LEU A 142 4.81 14.87 -24.96
CA LEU A 142 4.10 15.70 -23.98
C LEU A 142 3.48 14.85 -22.86
N LEU A 143 2.75 13.78 -23.21
CA LEU A 143 2.10 12.90 -22.23
C LEU A 143 3.14 12.18 -21.36
N ARG A 144 4.23 11.70 -21.97
CA ARG A 144 5.35 11.07 -21.24
C ARG A 144 5.99 12.06 -20.26
N ARG A 145 6.22 13.30 -20.70
CA ARG A 145 6.82 14.33 -19.85
C ARG A 145 5.92 14.73 -18.69
N LEU A 146 4.63 14.96 -18.97
CA LEU A 146 3.63 15.20 -17.94
C LEU A 146 3.55 14.07 -16.94
N GLY A 147 3.56 12.82 -17.44
CA GLY A 147 3.58 11.64 -16.59
C GLY A 147 4.76 11.66 -15.61
N GLY A 148 5.97 11.92 -16.12
CA GLY A 148 7.17 12.04 -15.28
C GLY A 148 7.04 13.13 -14.22
N LEU A 149 6.68 14.35 -14.61
CA LEU A 149 6.53 15.48 -13.67
C LEU A 149 5.48 15.21 -12.58
N TYR A 150 4.35 14.59 -12.93
CA TYR A 150 3.36 14.19 -11.93
C TYR A 150 3.89 13.15 -10.95
N LEU A 151 4.68 12.18 -11.44
CA LEU A 151 5.28 11.15 -10.58
C LEU A 151 6.33 11.74 -9.65
N ASP A 152 7.16 12.65 -10.14
CA ASP A 152 8.18 13.36 -9.34
C ASP A 152 7.54 14.18 -8.20
N GLU A 153 6.34 14.73 -8.44
CA GLU A 153 5.56 15.46 -7.44
C GLU A 153 4.67 14.56 -6.55
N GLY A 154 4.77 13.23 -6.66
CA GLY A 154 3.97 12.30 -5.88
C GLY A 154 2.48 12.22 -6.30
N ILE A 155 2.11 12.82 -7.44
CA ILE A 155 0.74 12.81 -7.97
C ILE A 155 0.55 11.58 -8.86
N TYR A 156 0.75 10.40 -8.26
CA TYR A 156 0.87 9.11 -8.94
C TYR A 156 -0.30 8.78 -9.87
N ARG A 157 -1.53 9.09 -9.45
CA ARG A 157 -2.72 8.80 -10.27
C ARG A 157 -2.67 9.51 -11.62
N ASN A 158 -2.40 10.82 -11.61
CA ASN A 158 -2.33 11.62 -12.84
C ASN A 158 -1.12 11.22 -13.69
N GLY A 159 0.01 10.94 -13.04
CA GLY A 159 1.22 10.47 -13.70
C GLY A 159 0.98 9.17 -14.47
N LEU A 160 0.46 8.15 -13.79
CA LEU A 160 0.12 6.87 -14.41
C LEU A 160 -0.96 7.00 -15.49
N GLN A 161 -1.95 7.90 -15.34
CA GLN A 161 -2.95 8.17 -16.38
C GLN A 161 -2.32 8.75 -17.63
N ALA A 162 -1.42 9.74 -17.50
CA ALA A 162 -0.73 10.34 -18.62
C ALA A 162 0.15 9.32 -19.36
N LEU A 163 0.92 8.51 -18.62
CA LEU A 163 1.75 7.45 -19.18
C LEU A 163 0.90 6.35 -19.85
N ARG A 164 -0.24 5.94 -19.24
CA ARG A 164 -1.16 4.98 -19.86
C ARG A 164 -1.74 5.50 -21.18
N GLN A 165 -2.08 6.79 -21.25
CA GLN A 165 -2.52 7.40 -22.50
C GLN A 165 -1.41 7.37 -23.56
N ALA A 166 -0.17 7.75 -23.20
CA ALA A 166 0.97 7.65 -24.09
C ALA A 166 1.14 6.25 -24.65
N ALA A 167 1.24 5.24 -23.76
CA ALA A 167 1.45 3.84 -24.17
C ALA A 167 0.29 3.23 -24.96
N THR A 168 -0.96 3.65 -24.68
CA THR A 168 -2.15 3.06 -25.29
C THR A 168 -2.47 3.66 -26.66
N TYR A 169 -2.37 5.00 -26.79
CA TYR A 169 -2.72 5.70 -28.04
C TYR A 169 -1.60 5.63 -29.08
N PHE A 170 -0.35 5.53 -28.62
CA PHE A 170 0.85 5.53 -29.48
C PHE A 170 1.58 4.17 -29.42
N ARG A 171 0.83 3.06 -29.56
CA ARG A 171 1.38 1.69 -29.48
C ARG A 171 2.51 1.41 -30.50
N ASN A 172 2.52 2.11 -31.62
CA ASN A 172 3.51 1.95 -32.67
C ASN A 172 4.75 2.81 -32.45
N ASN A 173 4.77 3.67 -31.43
CA ASN A 173 5.95 4.43 -31.08
C ASN A 173 6.99 3.52 -30.42
N GLU A 174 8.24 3.63 -30.84
CA GLU A 174 9.35 2.77 -30.38
C GLU A 174 9.59 2.86 -28.86
N GLU A 175 9.24 3.97 -28.23
CA GLU A 175 9.38 4.19 -26.79
C GLU A 175 8.15 3.75 -25.97
N ALA A 176 7.03 3.37 -26.59
CA ALA A 176 5.82 2.96 -25.86
C ALA A 176 6.04 1.76 -24.91
N PRO A 177 6.86 0.74 -25.23
CA PRO A 177 7.20 -0.33 -24.30
C PRO A 177 7.96 0.18 -23.06
N GLN A 178 8.84 1.17 -23.22
CA GLN A 178 9.59 1.78 -22.10
C GLN A 178 8.65 2.54 -21.16
N VAL A 179 7.66 3.26 -21.71
CA VAL A 179 6.63 3.94 -20.91
C VAL A 179 5.80 2.93 -20.12
N THR A 180 5.45 1.80 -20.72
CA THR A 180 4.74 0.71 -20.03
C THR A 180 5.58 0.14 -18.90
N GLN A 181 6.89 -0.08 -19.13
CA GLN A 181 7.80 -0.56 -18.09
C GLN A 181 7.94 0.46 -16.95
N GLN A 182 8.05 1.74 -17.25
CA GLN A 182 8.07 2.81 -16.24
C GLN A 182 6.81 2.77 -15.35
N MET A 183 5.63 2.56 -15.93
CA MET A 183 4.40 2.40 -15.15
C MET A 183 4.46 1.20 -14.20
N VAL A 184 4.98 0.05 -14.68
CA VAL A 184 5.14 -1.16 -13.86
C VAL A 184 6.13 -0.91 -12.73
N ASP A 185 7.26 -0.25 -13.00
CA ASP A 185 8.29 0.04 -12.01
C ASP A 185 7.76 0.97 -10.91
N VAL A 186 7.05 2.04 -11.28
CA VAL A 186 6.39 2.94 -10.33
C VAL A 186 5.35 2.19 -9.49
N PHE A 187 4.54 1.34 -10.10
CA PHE A 187 3.52 0.57 -9.41
C PHE A 187 4.15 -0.43 -8.42
N ASN A 188 5.26 -1.06 -8.79
CA ASN A 188 6.04 -1.93 -7.91
C ASN A 188 6.63 -1.15 -6.73
N ALA A 189 7.25 0.01 -6.97
CA ALA A 189 7.80 0.87 -5.92
C ALA A 189 6.72 1.29 -4.92
N LEU A 190 5.53 1.62 -5.40
CA LEU A 190 4.40 2.00 -4.54
C LEU A 190 3.95 0.84 -3.63
N TYR A 191 3.78 -0.36 -4.15
CA TYR A 191 3.07 -1.43 -3.42
C TYR A 191 3.96 -2.58 -2.94
N LEU A 192 5.20 -2.70 -3.41
CA LEU A 192 6.17 -3.67 -2.90
C LEU A 192 7.25 -3.04 -2.04
N GLU A 193 7.64 -1.79 -2.34
CA GLU A 193 8.73 -1.07 -1.67
C GLU A 193 8.21 0.02 -0.71
N ASP A 194 6.94 -0.10 -0.30
CA ASP A 194 6.27 0.75 0.69
C ASP A 194 6.12 2.24 0.32
N GLY A 195 6.36 2.62 -0.94
CA GLY A 195 6.18 4.00 -1.45
C GLY A 195 4.73 4.52 -1.30
N ALA A 196 3.76 3.62 -1.26
CA ALA A 196 2.38 3.98 -0.99
C ALA A 196 2.14 4.48 0.45
N ASP A 197 3.10 4.34 1.38
CA ASP A 197 2.97 4.81 2.76
C ASP A 197 2.96 6.34 2.88
N GLU A 198 3.45 7.03 1.87
CA GLU A 198 3.42 8.50 1.80
C GLU A 198 2.05 9.06 1.39
N MET A 199 1.15 8.23 0.87
CA MET A 199 -0.20 8.65 0.46
C MET A 199 -1.28 8.15 1.42
N SER A 200 -2.48 8.76 1.37
CA SER A 200 -3.61 8.27 2.14
C SER A 200 -4.02 6.86 1.69
N ALA A 201 -4.52 6.03 2.61
CA ALA A 201 -4.97 4.67 2.28
C ALA A 201 -6.08 4.67 1.20
N VAL A 202 -6.97 5.66 1.22
CA VAL A 202 -8.02 5.83 0.19
C VAL A 202 -7.42 6.12 -1.18
N THR A 203 -6.39 6.97 -1.24
CA THR A 203 -5.67 7.26 -2.48
C THR A 203 -4.94 6.02 -2.99
N ALA A 204 -4.29 5.28 -2.09
CA ALA A 204 -3.58 4.03 -2.44
C ALA A 204 -4.54 2.98 -3.03
N ILE A 205 -5.71 2.77 -2.43
CA ILE A 205 -6.75 1.90 -3.01
C ILE A 205 -7.16 2.40 -4.41
N ALA A 206 -7.49 3.69 -4.54
CA ALA A 206 -7.97 4.23 -5.80
C ALA A 206 -6.96 4.06 -6.93
N VAL A 207 -5.67 4.28 -6.65
CA VAL A 207 -4.58 4.06 -7.61
C VAL A 207 -4.44 2.56 -7.92
N PHE A 208 -4.49 1.69 -6.90
CA PHE A 208 -4.41 0.25 -7.11
C PHE A 208 -5.54 -0.28 -8.01
N GLU A 209 -6.79 0.07 -7.70
CA GLU A 209 -7.95 -0.40 -8.47
C GLU A 209 -7.96 0.14 -9.91
N GLU A 210 -7.53 1.39 -10.10
CA GLU A 210 -7.47 2.00 -11.43
C GLU A 210 -6.39 1.41 -12.32
N PHE A 211 -5.30 0.88 -11.73
CA PHE A 211 -4.12 0.36 -12.45
C PHE A 211 -3.80 -1.10 -12.10
N LYS A 212 -4.79 -1.86 -11.65
CA LYS A 212 -4.62 -3.26 -11.22
C LYS A 212 -4.06 -4.18 -12.31
N GLU A 213 -4.17 -3.80 -13.58
CA GLU A 213 -3.56 -4.51 -14.71
C GLU A 213 -2.02 -4.50 -14.64
N LEU A 214 -1.42 -3.55 -13.90
CA LEU A 214 0.02 -3.48 -13.66
C LEU A 214 0.51 -4.47 -12.58
N THR A 215 -0.42 -5.12 -11.86
CA THR A 215 -0.07 -6.09 -10.81
C THR A 215 0.69 -7.28 -11.42
N PRO A 216 1.92 -7.57 -10.99
CA PRO A 216 2.71 -8.66 -11.55
C PRO A 216 2.00 -10.01 -11.42
N ALA A 217 2.29 -10.92 -12.34
CA ALA A 217 1.85 -12.31 -12.20
C ALA A 217 2.67 -13.03 -11.10
N GLY A 218 2.06 -14.04 -10.47
CA GLY A 218 2.73 -14.90 -9.49
C GLY A 218 2.99 -14.25 -8.12
N ALA A 219 4.05 -14.70 -7.44
CA ALA A 219 4.28 -14.41 -6.02
C ALA A 219 4.42 -12.92 -5.69
N LYS A 220 5.07 -12.14 -6.55
CA LYS A 220 5.23 -10.68 -6.33
C LYS A 220 3.90 -9.94 -6.32
N GLY A 221 3.00 -10.23 -7.28
CA GLY A 221 1.67 -9.62 -7.28
C GLY A 221 0.80 -10.09 -6.12
N ASP A 222 0.97 -11.34 -5.68
CA ASP A 222 0.27 -11.85 -4.50
C ASP A 222 0.77 -11.19 -3.22
N GLU A 223 2.05 -10.87 -3.12
CA GLU A 223 2.63 -10.10 -2.02
C GLU A 223 2.13 -8.66 -2.03
N MET A 224 2.11 -8.01 -3.19
CA MET A 224 1.59 -6.65 -3.35
C MET A 224 0.15 -6.52 -2.83
N ILE A 225 -0.72 -7.45 -3.19
CA ILE A 225 -2.11 -7.49 -2.73
C ILE A 225 -2.19 -7.67 -1.21
N ARG A 226 -1.35 -8.54 -0.64
CA ARG A 226 -1.29 -8.75 0.81
C ARG A 226 -0.82 -7.52 1.56
N LYS A 227 0.25 -6.86 1.10
CA LYS A 227 0.74 -5.60 1.69
C LYS A 227 -0.34 -4.52 1.68
N LEU A 228 -1.04 -4.35 0.55
CA LEU A 228 -2.14 -3.41 0.46
C LEU A 228 -3.26 -3.74 1.47
N ALA A 229 -3.66 -5.01 1.57
CA ALA A 229 -4.70 -5.43 2.52
C ALA A 229 -4.28 -5.18 3.98
N ASP A 230 -3.01 -5.44 4.32
CA ASP A 230 -2.48 -5.18 5.67
C ASP A 230 -2.49 -3.69 6.01
N ARG A 231 -2.10 -2.86 5.05
CA ARG A 231 -2.13 -1.41 5.21
C ARG A 231 -3.56 -0.90 5.45
N LEU A 232 -4.51 -1.39 4.69
CA LEU A 232 -5.92 -1.04 4.86
C LEU A 232 -6.45 -1.46 6.23
N ALA A 233 -6.10 -2.66 6.66
CA ALA A 233 -6.46 -3.14 8.00
C ALA A 233 -5.82 -2.28 9.11
N GLY A 234 -4.59 -1.80 8.88
CA GLY A 234 -3.87 -0.91 9.82
C GLY A 234 -4.54 0.45 10.04
N VAL A 235 -5.29 0.94 9.07
CA VAL A 235 -6.05 2.22 9.13
C VAL A 235 -7.57 1.99 9.30
N ASP A 236 -7.97 0.81 9.76
CA ASP A 236 -9.37 0.42 10.05
C ASP A 236 -10.29 0.35 8.82
N LEU A 237 -9.73 0.30 7.61
CA LEU A 237 -10.48 0.05 6.36
C LEU A 237 -10.67 -1.46 6.13
N LEU A 238 -11.32 -2.12 7.10
CA LEU A 238 -11.40 -3.57 7.21
C LEU A 238 -12.23 -4.23 6.11
N ASP A 239 -13.35 -3.61 5.73
CA ASP A 239 -14.21 -4.16 4.67
C ASP A 239 -13.48 -4.14 3.31
N GLN A 240 -12.75 -3.07 2.98
CA GLN A 240 -11.94 -2.96 1.76
C GLN A 240 -10.77 -3.97 1.77
N ALA A 241 -10.09 -4.12 2.91
CA ALA A 241 -9.04 -5.13 3.06
C ALA A 241 -9.58 -6.55 2.82
N ALA A 242 -10.77 -6.86 3.34
CA ALA A 242 -11.41 -8.14 3.12
C ALA A 242 -11.78 -8.36 1.64
N GLU A 243 -12.33 -7.36 0.96
CA GLU A 243 -12.68 -7.44 -0.48
C GLU A 243 -11.48 -7.75 -1.36
N ILE A 244 -10.34 -7.08 -1.12
CA ILE A 244 -9.09 -7.31 -1.84
C ILE A 244 -8.60 -8.73 -1.62
N LEU A 245 -8.58 -9.24 -0.38
CA LEU A 245 -8.17 -10.61 -0.06
C LEU A 245 -9.11 -11.66 -0.67
N GLU A 246 -10.41 -11.42 -0.67
CA GLU A 246 -11.39 -12.30 -1.33
C GLU A 246 -11.18 -12.34 -2.85
N GLY A 247 -10.91 -11.19 -3.47
CA GLY A 247 -10.57 -11.11 -4.88
C GLY A 247 -9.35 -11.95 -5.21
N GLN A 248 -8.29 -11.87 -4.40
CA GLN A 248 -7.07 -12.66 -4.54
C GLN A 248 -7.34 -14.17 -4.38
N ILE A 249 -8.10 -14.57 -3.35
CA ILE A 249 -8.47 -15.96 -3.09
C ILE A 249 -9.24 -16.56 -4.28
N ARG A 250 -10.14 -15.78 -4.89
CA ARG A 250 -11.01 -16.23 -6.00
C ARG A 250 -10.25 -16.48 -7.29
N SER A 251 -9.35 -15.57 -7.64
CA SER A 251 -8.79 -15.52 -8.99
C SER A 251 -7.33 -15.96 -9.11
N ARG A 252 -6.55 -15.91 -8.03
CA ARG A 252 -5.09 -16.04 -8.13
C ARG A 252 -4.49 -17.21 -7.34
N LEU A 253 -5.06 -17.57 -6.19
CA LEU A 253 -4.40 -18.43 -5.21
C LEU A 253 -4.84 -19.91 -5.30
N LYS A 254 -3.85 -20.80 -5.12
CA LYS A 254 -4.03 -22.26 -5.00
C LYS A 254 -3.18 -22.80 -3.84
N GLY A 255 -3.48 -24.02 -3.39
CA GLY A 255 -2.68 -24.72 -2.40
C GLY A 255 -2.54 -23.98 -1.05
N VAL A 256 -1.38 -24.11 -0.43
CA VAL A 256 -1.10 -23.56 0.91
C VAL A 256 -1.31 -22.06 0.98
N LEU A 257 -0.86 -21.30 -0.03
CA LEU A 257 -1.04 -19.84 -0.08
C LEU A 257 -2.50 -19.43 0.00
N LYS A 258 -3.41 -20.17 -0.65
CA LYS A 258 -4.85 -19.93 -0.54
C LYS A 258 -5.33 -20.07 0.90
N SER A 259 -4.81 -21.05 1.63
CA SER A 259 -5.14 -21.30 3.03
C SER A 259 -4.58 -20.22 3.98
N GLU A 260 -3.38 -19.72 3.69
CA GLU A 260 -2.73 -18.63 4.45
C GLU A 260 -3.50 -17.32 4.30
N VAL A 261 -3.80 -16.94 3.06
CA VAL A 261 -4.59 -15.71 2.79
C VAL A 261 -6.00 -15.84 3.34
N GLY A 262 -6.61 -17.05 3.31
CA GLY A 262 -7.89 -17.32 3.97
C GLY A 262 -7.84 -17.12 5.50
N ALA A 263 -6.76 -17.48 6.15
CA ALA A 263 -6.55 -17.18 7.57
C ALA A 263 -6.42 -15.66 7.82
N ARG A 264 -5.70 -14.94 6.94
CA ARG A 264 -5.58 -13.47 7.00
C ARG A 264 -6.93 -12.79 6.81
N LEU A 265 -7.71 -13.21 5.80
CA LEU A 265 -9.08 -12.75 5.59
C LEU A 265 -9.94 -12.95 6.85
N ALA A 266 -9.86 -14.12 7.48
CA ALA A 266 -10.60 -14.38 8.71
C ALA A 266 -10.20 -13.44 9.85
N ILE A 267 -8.92 -13.08 9.99
CA ILE A 267 -8.45 -12.10 10.99
C ILE A 267 -9.07 -10.72 10.70
N VAL A 268 -9.01 -10.25 9.47
CA VAL A 268 -9.60 -8.97 9.06
C VAL A 268 -11.10 -8.95 9.33
N CYS A 269 -11.83 -10.01 8.96
CA CYS A 269 -13.27 -10.14 9.23
C CYS A 269 -13.58 -10.20 10.73
N LEU A 270 -12.75 -10.83 11.55
CA LEU A 270 -12.89 -10.86 13.01
C LEU A 270 -12.69 -9.45 13.62
N LEU A 271 -11.73 -8.67 13.12
CA LEU A 271 -11.54 -7.27 13.52
C LEU A 271 -12.78 -6.44 13.18
N ALA A 272 -13.34 -6.63 11.98
CA ALA A 272 -14.56 -6.00 11.52
C ALA A 272 -15.84 -6.55 12.17
N ARG A 273 -15.75 -7.55 13.06
CA ARG A 273 -16.87 -8.29 13.66
C ARG A 273 -17.82 -8.95 12.66
N ARG A 274 -17.29 -9.28 11.46
CA ARG A 274 -17.99 -10.03 10.40
C ARG A 274 -17.73 -11.52 10.56
N TYR A 275 -18.26 -12.12 11.62
CA TYR A 275 -17.94 -13.48 12.04
C TYR A 275 -18.38 -14.55 11.04
N ASP A 276 -19.53 -14.36 10.41
CA ASP A 276 -20.06 -15.17 9.32
C ASP A 276 -19.13 -15.17 8.09
N ARG A 277 -18.68 -13.99 7.70
CA ARG A 277 -17.74 -13.80 6.58
C ARG A 277 -16.38 -14.44 6.88
N ALA A 278 -15.92 -14.38 8.13
CA ALA A 278 -14.71 -15.07 8.57
C ALA A 278 -14.82 -16.59 8.42
N LEU A 279 -15.94 -17.20 8.82
CA LEU A 279 -16.19 -18.63 8.63
C LEU A 279 -16.24 -19.01 7.16
N ALA A 280 -16.99 -18.27 6.36
CA ALA A 280 -17.09 -18.50 4.92
C ALA A 280 -15.71 -18.43 4.23
N GLY A 281 -14.87 -17.45 4.60
CA GLY A 281 -13.50 -17.33 4.11
C GLY A 281 -12.62 -18.51 4.49
N LEU A 282 -12.72 -18.99 5.73
CA LEU A 282 -12.02 -20.20 6.17
C LEU A 282 -12.49 -21.44 5.41
N ASP A 283 -13.77 -21.59 5.15
CA ASP A 283 -14.31 -22.75 4.42
C ASP A 283 -13.90 -22.75 2.94
N ALA A 284 -14.03 -21.61 2.27
CA ALA A 284 -13.65 -21.43 0.88
C ALA A 284 -12.14 -21.66 0.60
N THR A 285 -11.32 -21.60 1.65
CA THR A 285 -9.87 -21.73 1.59
C THR A 285 -9.35 -22.97 2.32
N ASN A 286 -10.22 -23.95 2.57
CA ASN A 286 -9.84 -25.21 3.19
C ASN A 286 -9.13 -26.11 2.16
N VAL A 287 -7.82 -26.30 2.33
CA VAL A 287 -6.95 -27.04 1.42
C VAL A 287 -6.27 -28.18 2.18
N ARG A 288 -6.01 -29.30 1.48
CA ARG A 288 -5.25 -30.43 2.02
C ARG A 288 -3.76 -30.09 2.10
N ASN A 289 -3.04 -30.82 2.97
CA ASN A 289 -1.58 -30.73 3.12
C ASN A 289 -1.08 -29.34 3.53
N VAL A 290 -1.75 -28.76 4.51
CA VAL A 290 -1.39 -27.46 5.10
C VAL A 290 -0.46 -27.69 6.29
N PRO A 291 0.56 -26.83 6.56
CA PRO A 291 1.41 -26.93 7.74
C PRO A 291 0.62 -26.97 9.05
N ALA A 292 1.06 -27.80 10.01
CA ALA A 292 0.33 -28.03 11.27
C ALA A 292 0.08 -26.73 12.06
N ALA A 293 1.03 -25.78 12.03
CA ALA A 293 0.87 -24.47 12.67
C ALA A 293 -0.32 -23.69 12.06
N LEU A 294 -0.45 -23.69 10.73
CA LEU A 294 -1.54 -23.01 10.04
C LEU A 294 -2.89 -23.72 10.28
N VAL A 295 -2.90 -25.06 10.34
CA VAL A 295 -4.11 -25.83 10.73
C VAL A 295 -4.60 -25.39 12.12
N THR A 296 -3.68 -25.28 13.08
CA THR A 296 -4.01 -24.85 14.45
C THR A 296 -4.50 -23.41 14.48
N GLN A 297 -3.82 -22.50 13.81
CA GLN A 297 -4.24 -21.10 13.70
C GLN A 297 -5.66 -20.99 13.10
N ARG A 298 -5.92 -21.67 11.99
CA ARG A 298 -7.25 -21.64 11.32
C ARG A 298 -8.34 -22.23 12.21
N ARG A 299 -8.02 -23.26 13.03
CA ARG A 299 -8.92 -23.81 14.03
C ARG A 299 -9.27 -22.77 15.09
N HIS A 300 -8.31 -22.03 15.61
CA HIS A 300 -8.54 -20.98 16.59
C HIS A 300 -9.37 -19.82 16.01
N LEU A 301 -9.10 -19.42 14.76
CA LEU A 301 -9.88 -18.39 14.06
C LEU A 301 -11.34 -18.85 13.87
N ARG A 302 -11.56 -20.11 13.48
CA ARG A 302 -12.90 -20.71 13.39
C ARG A 302 -13.62 -20.71 14.71
N ALA A 303 -12.97 -21.17 15.78
CA ALA A 303 -13.55 -21.18 17.12
C ALA A 303 -13.93 -19.76 17.58
N ARG A 304 -13.07 -18.77 17.33
CA ARG A 304 -13.32 -17.37 17.66
C ARG A 304 -14.50 -16.78 16.87
N SER A 305 -14.63 -17.14 15.58
CA SER A 305 -15.77 -16.74 14.76
C SER A 305 -17.09 -17.32 15.31
N LEU A 306 -17.06 -18.62 15.68
CA LEU A 306 -18.21 -19.29 16.29
C LEU A 306 -18.60 -18.67 17.65
N ILE A 307 -17.63 -18.32 18.49
CA ILE A 307 -17.87 -17.60 19.75
C ILE A 307 -18.51 -16.24 19.46
N GLY A 308 -18.04 -15.52 18.46
CA GLY A 308 -18.61 -14.24 18.07
C GLY A 308 -20.07 -14.32 17.59
N LEU A 309 -20.46 -15.45 16.98
CA LEU A 309 -21.82 -15.76 16.57
C LEU A 309 -22.70 -16.35 17.70
N GLY A 310 -22.15 -16.54 18.90
CA GLY A 310 -22.85 -17.17 20.00
C GLY A 310 -22.99 -18.70 19.90
N GLN A 311 -22.31 -19.33 18.94
CA GLN A 311 -22.35 -20.78 18.68
C GLN A 311 -21.34 -21.53 19.57
N SER A 312 -21.54 -21.44 20.87
CA SER A 312 -20.63 -21.92 21.92
C SER A 312 -20.32 -23.42 21.83
N GLU A 313 -21.33 -24.25 21.59
CA GLU A 313 -21.18 -25.71 21.50
C GLU A 313 -20.28 -26.11 20.31
N GLN A 314 -20.49 -25.49 19.16
CA GLN A 314 -19.68 -25.74 17.96
C GLN A 314 -18.24 -25.28 18.17
N ALA A 315 -18.05 -24.14 18.85
CA ALA A 315 -16.69 -23.67 19.20
C ALA A 315 -15.95 -24.66 20.11
N LEU A 316 -16.63 -25.20 21.12
CA LEU A 316 -16.05 -26.23 22.01
C LEU A 316 -15.72 -27.53 21.28
N GLU A 317 -16.56 -27.99 20.36
CA GLU A 317 -16.28 -29.19 19.55
C GLU A 317 -15.05 -29.00 18.65
N VAL A 318 -14.93 -27.83 18.00
CA VAL A 318 -13.75 -27.49 17.20
C VAL A 318 -12.45 -27.50 18.04
N LEU A 319 -12.53 -27.09 19.30
CA LEU A 319 -11.39 -27.01 20.22
C LEU A 319 -11.11 -28.30 21.01
N LYS A 320 -11.98 -29.30 20.95
CA LYS A 320 -12.00 -30.49 21.83
C LYS A 320 -10.68 -31.24 21.92
N LYS A 321 -10.01 -31.43 20.78
CA LYS A 321 -8.72 -32.15 20.69
C LYS A 321 -7.50 -31.25 20.79
N ASP A 322 -7.68 -29.94 20.88
CA ASP A 322 -6.60 -28.97 20.91
C ASP A 322 -6.11 -28.76 22.36
N LYS A 323 -4.82 -29.06 22.60
CA LYS A 323 -4.18 -28.97 23.92
C LYS A 323 -3.31 -27.71 24.08
N THR A 324 -3.40 -26.77 23.14
CA THR A 324 -2.63 -25.52 23.21
C THR A 324 -3.23 -24.58 24.27
N THR A 325 -2.39 -23.74 24.84
CA THR A 325 -2.83 -22.70 25.81
C THR A 325 -3.84 -21.73 25.17
N ASP A 326 -3.72 -21.45 23.88
CA ASP A 326 -4.66 -20.61 23.16
C ASP A 326 -6.05 -21.25 23.05
N ALA A 327 -6.11 -22.57 22.86
CA ALA A 327 -7.37 -23.31 22.92
C ALA A 327 -7.98 -23.35 24.32
N ASP A 328 -7.14 -23.50 25.39
CA ASP A 328 -7.60 -23.40 26.77
C ASP A 328 -8.23 -22.04 27.07
N LEU A 329 -7.64 -20.96 26.54
CA LEU A 329 -8.16 -19.58 26.65
C LEU A 329 -9.52 -19.41 25.95
N LEU A 330 -9.64 -19.92 24.74
CA LEU A 330 -10.90 -19.86 23.99
C LEU A 330 -12.00 -20.66 24.69
N ARG A 331 -11.68 -21.85 25.24
CA ARG A 331 -12.64 -22.63 26.05
C ARG A 331 -13.03 -21.91 27.34
N ALA A 332 -12.04 -21.32 28.02
CA ALA A 332 -12.31 -20.52 29.22
C ALA A 332 -13.25 -19.33 28.90
N GLU A 333 -13.04 -18.66 27.75
CA GLU A 333 -13.92 -17.58 27.29
C GLU A 333 -15.35 -18.06 27.03
N VAL A 334 -15.54 -19.21 26.38
CA VAL A 334 -16.86 -19.79 26.14
C VAL A 334 -17.58 -20.10 27.46
N PHE A 335 -16.91 -20.83 28.36
CA PHE A 335 -17.52 -21.19 29.65
C PHE A 335 -17.80 -19.98 30.51
N TRP A 336 -16.93 -18.98 30.51
CA TRP A 336 -17.12 -17.73 31.24
C TRP A 336 -18.32 -16.95 30.74
N ASN A 337 -18.45 -16.76 29.44
CA ASN A 337 -19.56 -16.05 28.83
C ASN A 337 -20.91 -16.77 29.03
N GLY A 338 -20.86 -18.09 29.09
CA GLY A 338 -22.02 -18.95 29.38
C GLY A 338 -22.34 -19.10 30.85
N GLY A 339 -21.54 -18.55 31.78
CA GLY A 339 -21.73 -18.69 33.23
C GLY A 339 -21.40 -20.08 33.77
N ASP A 340 -20.75 -20.93 32.99
CA ASP A 340 -20.27 -22.25 33.41
C ASP A 340 -18.97 -22.14 34.20
N TRP A 341 -19.08 -21.62 35.41
CA TRP A 341 -17.95 -21.33 36.28
C TRP A 341 -17.10 -22.58 36.65
N PRO A 342 -17.72 -23.76 36.89
CA PRO A 342 -16.95 -24.99 37.13
C PRO A 342 -16.01 -25.34 35.98
N ASN A 343 -16.46 -25.29 34.73
CA ASN A 343 -15.64 -25.58 33.57
C ASN A 343 -14.66 -24.44 33.25
N ALA A 344 -15.09 -23.18 33.39
CA ALA A 344 -14.20 -22.01 33.28
C ALA A 344 -12.98 -22.13 34.24
N SER A 345 -13.26 -22.51 35.51
CA SER A 345 -12.19 -22.70 36.52
C SER A 345 -11.18 -23.79 36.15
N LYS A 346 -11.62 -24.89 35.52
CA LYS A 346 -10.74 -25.96 35.04
C LYS A 346 -9.78 -25.46 33.95
N GLU A 347 -10.28 -24.73 32.98
CA GLU A 347 -9.48 -24.18 31.90
C GLU A 347 -8.50 -23.09 32.43
N LEU A 348 -8.99 -22.17 33.27
CA LEU A 348 -8.16 -21.14 33.91
C LEU A 348 -7.02 -21.73 34.77
N ARG A 349 -7.26 -22.87 35.43
CA ARG A 349 -6.21 -23.58 36.13
C ARG A 349 -5.11 -24.10 35.21
N LYS A 350 -5.46 -24.65 34.02
CA LYS A 350 -4.49 -25.05 33.00
C LYS A 350 -3.63 -23.88 32.56
N ILE A 351 -4.29 -22.75 32.23
CA ILE A 351 -3.66 -21.50 31.82
C ILE A 351 -2.70 -20.97 32.88
N LEU A 352 -3.11 -21.00 34.16
CA LEU A 352 -2.28 -20.59 35.27
C LEU A 352 -1.03 -21.52 35.40
N THR A 353 -1.23 -22.82 35.27
CA THR A 353 -0.12 -23.80 35.32
C THR A 353 0.85 -23.57 34.14
N ALA A 354 0.32 -23.38 32.93
CA ALA A 354 1.14 -23.14 31.76
C ALA A 354 1.91 -21.80 31.82
N SER A 355 1.47 -20.83 32.62
CA SER A 355 2.20 -19.57 32.85
C SER A 355 3.49 -19.71 33.69
N GLY A 356 3.74 -20.88 34.23
CA GLY A 356 4.90 -21.13 35.11
C GLY A 356 4.75 -20.52 36.50
N ALA A 357 3.58 -20.06 36.91
CA ALA A 357 3.32 -19.57 38.26
C ALA A 357 3.49 -20.74 39.30
N LYS A 358 4.38 -20.54 40.25
CA LYS A 358 4.68 -21.54 41.28
C LYS A 358 4.08 -21.10 42.61
N LYS A 359 3.64 -22.09 43.39
CA LYS A 359 3.12 -21.89 44.74
C LYS A 359 4.18 -21.23 45.64
N ASN A 360 3.74 -20.30 46.45
CA ASN A 360 4.58 -19.60 47.42
C ASN A 360 5.84 -18.92 46.79
N LYS A 361 5.78 -18.57 45.49
CA LYS A 361 6.85 -17.86 44.79
C LYS A 361 6.30 -16.54 44.25
N PRO A 362 7.16 -15.51 44.11
CA PRO A 362 6.72 -14.27 43.50
C PRO A 362 6.06 -14.47 42.14
N VAL A 363 5.02 -13.71 41.87
CA VAL A 363 4.25 -13.72 40.60
C VAL A 363 4.44 -12.38 39.90
N ASN A 364 4.60 -12.41 38.58
CA ASN A 364 4.60 -11.20 37.77
C ASN A 364 3.16 -10.69 37.53
N PRO A 365 2.98 -9.46 36.99
CA PRO A 365 1.64 -8.87 36.81
C PRO A 365 0.71 -9.76 35.97
N GLU A 366 1.23 -10.41 34.93
CA GLU A 366 0.43 -11.32 34.06
C GLU A 366 -0.02 -12.58 34.81
N GLN A 367 0.87 -13.17 35.60
CA GLN A 367 0.57 -14.33 36.46
C GLN A 367 -0.42 -13.95 37.55
N THR A 368 -0.26 -12.77 38.16
CA THR A 368 -1.19 -12.25 39.18
C THR A 368 -2.61 -12.16 38.63
N GLN A 369 -2.76 -11.64 37.41
CA GLN A 369 -4.07 -11.55 36.76
C GLN A 369 -4.67 -12.95 36.52
N LYS A 370 -3.87 -13.94 36.12
CA LYS A 370 -4.33 -15.32 35.94
C LYS A 370 -4.75 -15.96 37.25
N VAL A 371 -4.02 -15.72 38.32
CA VAL A 371 -4.39 -16.16 39.67
C VAL A 371 -5.73 -15.56 40.10
N LEU A 372 -5.91 -14.24 39.89
CA LEU A 372 -7.15 -13.57 40.22
C LEU A 372 -8.34 -14.12 39.42
N ASN A 373 -8.18 -14.30 38.11
CA ASN A 373 -9.23 -14.83 37.25
C ASN A 373 -9.63 -16.25 37.66
N TYR A 374 -8.67 -17.09 38.01
CA TYR A 374 -8.94 -18.42 38.52
C TYR A 374 -9.67 -18.38 39.86
N ALA A 375 -9.26 -17.50 40.78
CA ALA A 375 -9.95 -17.31 42.07
C ALA A 375 -11.39 -16.83 41.88
N ILE A 376 -11.65 -15.89 40.95
CA ILE A 376 -13.00 -15.42 40.61
C ILE A 376 -13.87 -16.59 40.11
N ALA A 377 -13.40 -17.39 39.17
CA ALA A 377 -14.14 -18.53 38.65
C ALA A 377 -14.46 -19.56 39.76
N LEU A 378 -13.53 -19.78 40.68
CA LEU A 378 -13.77 -20.66 41.84
C LEU A 378 -14.80 -20.08 42.80
N ALA A 379 -14.76 -18.77 43.10
CA ALA A 379 -15.73 -18.10 43.95
C ALA A 379 -17.13 -18.17 43.35
N LEU A 380 -17.24 -17.90 42.04
CA LEU A 380 -18.54 -17.94 41.32
C LEU A 380 -19.09 -19.37 41.19
N SER A 381 -18.19 -20.39 41.13
CA SER A 381 -18.62 -21.80 41.15
C SER A 381 -18.95 -22.34 42.52
N GLY A 382 -18.81 -21.56 43.60
CA GLY A 382 -19.00 -22.00 44.98
C GLY A 382 -17.96 -23.03 45.48
N ASN A 383 -16.82 -23.16 44.83
CA ASN A 383 -15.80 -24.13 45.20
C ASN A 383 -14.85 -23.57 46.28
N GLU A 384 -15.38 -23.41 47.47
CA GLU A 384 -14.67 -22.82 48.61
C GLU A 384 -13.37 -23.58 48.99
N ARG A 385 -13.34 -24.93 48.84
CA ARG A 385 -12.14 -25.71 49.12
C ARG A 385 -11.00 -25.36 48.19
N ALA A 386 -11.27 -25.27 46.88
CA ALA A 386 -10.27 -24.91 45.89
C ALA A 386 -9.85 -23.44 46.05
N LEU A 387 -10.80 -22.55 46.37
CA LEU A 387 -10.52 -21.13 46.59
C LEU A 387 -9.60 -20.93 47.84
N ALA A 388 -9.88 -21.63 48.93
CA ALA A 388 -9.02 -21.64 50.12
C ALA A 388 -7.58 -22.07 49.79
N LYS A 389 -7.44 -23.11 48.94
CA LYS A 389 -6.12 -23.56 48.47
C LYS A 389 -5.43 -22.53 47.59
N VAL A 390 -6.12 -21.85 46.69
CA VAL A 390 -5.52 -20.77 45.88
C VAL A 390 -5.06 -19.62 46.78
N ARG A 391 -5.84 -19.26 47.80
CA ARG A 391 -5.44 -18.26 48.80
C ARG A 391 -4.18 -18.67 49.53
N GLN A 392 -4.05 -19.94 49.96
CA GLN A 392 -2.87 -20.44 50.61
C GLN A 392 -1.66 -20.47 49.69
N ASP A 393 -1.84 -20.98 48.45
CA ASP A 393 -0.75 -21.20 47.48
C ASP A 393 -0.22 -19.87 46.86
N TYR A 394 -1.06 -18.84 46.70
CA TYR A 394 -0.70 -17.62 45.99
C TYR A 394 -0.95 -16.33 46.78
N GLY A 395 -1.66 -16.37 47.88
CA GLY A 395 -1.99 -15.19 48.69
C GLY A 395 -0.76 -14.34 49.06
N PRO A 396 0.30 -14.94 49.66
CA PRO A 396 1.52 -14.17 49.98
C PRO A 396 2.16 -13.47 48.80
N ALA A 397 2.17 -14.11 47.63
CA ALA A 397 2.74 -13.56 46.40
C ALA A 397 1.90 -12.43 45.78
N VAL A 398 0.57 -12.51 45.89
CA VAL A 398 -0.35 -11.49 45.38
C VAL A 398 -0.42 -10.25 46.28
N GLN A 399 -0.13 -10.40 47.61
CA GLN A 399 -0.16 -9.28 48.57
C GLN A 399 0.80 -8.13 48.23
N VAL A 400 1.84 -8.39 47.47
CA VAL A 400 2.81 -7.37 47.03
C VAL A 400 2.50 -6.77 45.67
N THR A 401 1.34 -7.09 45.08
CA THR A 401 0.91 -6.64 43.76
C THR A 401 -0.23 -5.63 43.83
N GLU A 402 -0.50 -4.93 42.75
CA GLU A 402 -1.61 -3.99 42.62
C GLU A 402 -2.99 -4.66 42.78
N LEU A 403 -3.10 -5.96 42.56
CA LEU A 403 -4.36 -6.71 42.62
C LEU A 403 -4.65 -7.34 43.99
N LYS A 404 -3.86 -7.01 45.04
CA LYS A 404 -3.96 -7.56 46.39
C LYS A 404 -5.38 -7.43 47.01
N ASP A 405 -5.98 -6.25 46.87
CA ASP A 405 -7.31 -5.97 47.49
C ASP A 405 -8.41 -6.71 46.75
N ALA A 406 -8.37 -6.76 45.42
CA ALA A 406 -9.29 -7.55 44.61
C ALA A 406 -9.20 -9.04 44.93
N PHE A 407 -7.97 -9.57 45.01
CA PHE A 407 -7.75 -10.98 45.37
C PHE A 407 -8.21 -11.29 46.78
N ARG A 408 -7.93 -10.44 47.77
CA ARG A 408 -8.41 -10.59 49.14
C ARG A 408 -9.92 -10.63 49.24
N LEU A 409 -10.61 -9.71 48.53
CA LEU A 409 -12.04 -9.66 48.47
C LEU A 409 -12.66 -10.93 47.89
N VAL A 410 -12.14 -11.39 46.76
CA VAL A 410 -12.65 -12.59 46.05
C VAL A 410 -12.39 -13.86 46.85
N SER A 411 -11.21 -13.98 47.46
CA SER A 411 -10.79 -15.20 48.17
C SER A 411 -11.17 -15.24 49.65
N ALA A 412 -11.80 -14.20 50.17
CA ALA A 412 -12.28 -14.19 51.57
C ALA A 412 -13.24 -15.35 51.85
N PRO A 413 -13.16 -15.98 53.03
CA PRO A 413 -14.09 -17.01 53.44
C PRO A 413 -15.52 -16.40 53.48
N THR A 414 -16.51 -17.13 52.98
CA THR A 414 -17.91 -16.72 53.10
C THR A 414 -18.31 -16.92 54.52
N ALA A 415 -18.43 -15.83 55.30
CA ALA A 415 -18.97 -15.91 56.65
C ALA A 415 -20.43 -16.40 56.55
N LEU A 416 -20.71 -17.51 57.15
CA LEU A 416 -22.09 -18.05 57.28
C LEU A 416 -22.94 -17.01 58.00
N GLY A 417 -23.79 -16.28 57.21
CA GLY A 417 -24.88 -15.61 57.88
C GLY A 417 -25.33 -14.24 57.38
N LEU A 418 -24.70 -13.48 56.52
CA LEU A 418 -25.25 -12.25 55.96
C LEU A 418 -24.64 -11.90 54.63
N ILE A 419 -25.35 -12.19 53.54
CA ILE A 419 -24.99 -11.65 52.18
C ILE A 419 -25.46 -10.19 52.20
N SER A 420 -24.53 -9.24 52.40
CA SER A 420 -24.86 -7.83 52.26
C SER A 420 -25.03 -7.47 50.77
N PRO A 421 -25.99 -6.56 50.43
CA PRO A 421 -26.15 -6.10 49.05
C PRO A 421 -24.88 -5.57 48.41
N ASN A 422 -23.94 -5.00 49.20
CA ASN A 422 -22.64 -4.52 48.75
C ASN A 422 -21.68 -5.65 48.31
N SER A 423 -21.84 -6.88 48.83
CA SER A 423 -21.04 -8.04 48.40
C SER A 423 -21.47 -8.56 47.02
N VAL A 424 -22.74 -8.42 46.66
CA VAL A 424 -23.26 -8.76 45.34
C VAL A 424 -22.81 -7.74 44.31
N LEU A 425 -22.87 -6.43 44.63
CA LEU A 425 -22.39 -5.34 43.77
C LEU A 425 -20.88 -5.42 43.52
N SER A 426 -20.08 -5.78 44.53
CA SER A 426 -18.63 -5.97 44.34
C SER A 426 -18.30 -7.21 43.49
N ARG A 427 -19.12 -8.29 43.55
CA ARG A 427 -18.97 -9.47 42.66
C ARG A 427 -19.36 -9.14 41.22
N VAL A 428 -20.37 -8.29 40.98
CA VAL A 428 -20.74 -7.79 39.66
C VAL A 428 -19.64 -6.89 39.07
N LYS A 429 -19.08 -5.96 39.84
CA LYS A 429 -17.94 -5.14 39.41
C LYS A 429 -16.68 -5.96 39.07
N LEU A 430 -16.44 -7.05 39.78
CA LEU A 430 -15.36 -7.98 39.49
C LEU A 430 -15.58 -8.76 38.18
N ALA A 431 -16.84 -9.15 37.91
CA ALA A 431 -17.19 -9.75 36.60
C ALA A 431 -17.06 -8.76 35.44
N GLU A 432 -17.37 -7.48 35.64
CA GLU A 432 -17.16 -6.39 34.66
C GLU A 432 -15.67 -6.13 34.41
N ASN A 433 -14.82 -6.12 35.45
CA ASN A 433 -13.37 -6.02 35.34
C ASN A 433 -12.77 -7.20 34.59
N PHE A 434 -13.33 -8.41 34.72
CA PHE A 434 -12.90 -9.56 33.94
C PHE A 434 -13.33 -9.44 32.47
N LYS A 435 -14.52 -8.94 32.15
CA LYS A 435 -14.92 -8.62 30.78
C LYS A 435 -13.95 -7.60 30.13
N THR A 436 -13.53 -6.61 30.89
CA THR A 436 -12.53 -5.63 30.44
C THR A 436 -11.16 -6.26 30.24
N PHE A 437 -10.74 -7.19 31.08
CA PHE A 437 -9.53 -7.99 30.90
C PHE A 437 -9.63 -8.86 29.65
N LEU A 438 -10.72 -9.59 29.45
CA LEU A 438 -10.94 -10.40 28.25
C LEU A 438 -10.91 -9.54 26.96
N SER A 439 -11.48 -8.33 27.02
CA SER A 439 -11.44 -7.43 25.86
C SER A 439 -10.03 -6.95 25.54
N LYS A 440 -9.22 -6.59 26.55
CA LYS A 440 -7.80 -6.25 26.39
C LYS A 440 -6.99 -7.44 25.89
N TYR A 441 -7.28 -8.63 26.41
CA TYR A 441 -6.61 -9.86 25.99
C TYR A 441 -7.02 -10.27 24.56
N LYS A 442 -8.28 -10.08 24.17
CA LYS A 442 -8.75 -10.20 22.78
C LYS A 442 -7.96 -9.30 21.84
N LYS A 443 -7.78 -8.05 22.21
CA LYS A 443 -7.01 -7.07 21.43
C LYS A 443 -5.54 -7.52 21.26
N LEU A 444 -4.93 -8.01 22.34
CA LEU A 444 -3.55 -8.48 22.34
C LEU A 444 -3.36 -9.77 21.51
N LEU A 445 -4.35 -10.66 21.46
CA LEU A 445 -4.36 -11.85 20.62
C LEU A 445 -4.59 -11.50 19.14
N GLN A 446 -5.41 -10.50 18.87
CA GLN A 446 -5.61 -9.96 17.53
C GLN A 446 -4.32 -9.35 17.00
N GLU A 447 -3.63 -8.51 17.79
CA GLU A 447 -2.34 -7.91 17.47
C GLU A 447 -1.23 -8.95 17.29
N ARG A 448 -1.13 -9.94 18.20
CA ARG A 448 -0.15 -11.04 18.08
C ARG A 448 -0.49 -12.00 16.94
N GLY A 449 -1.75 -12.21 16.62
CA GLY A 449 -2.20 -13.01 15.48
C GLY A 449 -1.78 -12.35 14.17
N LEU A 450 -1.98 -11.03 14.01
CA LEU A 450 -1.54 -10.27 12.86
C LEU A 450 -0.01 -10.28 12.73
N SER A 451 0.73 -9.97 13.80
CA SER A 451 2.19 -9.94 13.78
C SER A 451 2.83 -11.32 13.52
N ARG A 452 2.23 -12.42 14.00
CA ARG A 452 2.70 -13.78 13.67
C ARG A 452 2.44 -14.15 12.21
N VAL A 453 1.30 -13.79 11.66
CA VAL A 453 1.00 -14.04 10.23
C VAL A 453 1.95 -13.23 9.34
N ILE A 454 2.26 -11.99 9.71
CA ILE A 454 3.21 -11.14 9.01
C ILE A 454 4.64 -11.71 9.12
N SER A 455 5.09 -12.11 10.32
CA SER A 455 6.45 -12.66 10.52
C SER A 455 6.63 -14.05 9.92
N GLN A 456 5.62 -14.91 9.90
CA GLN A 456 5.70 -16.23 9.27
C GLN A 456 5.66 -16.15 7.73
N ALA A 457 4.95 -15.17 7.16
CA ALA A 457 4.98 -14.91 5.72
C ALA A 457 6.37 -14.41 5.26
N ALA A 458 7.03 -13.56 6.06
CA ALA A 458 8.38 -13.10 5.80
C ALA A 458 9.41 -14.25 5.90
N ALA A 459 9.31 -15.11 6.93
CA ALA A 459 10.24 -16.25 7.13
C ALA A 459 10.10 -17.33 6.01
N VAL A 460 8.92 -17.51 5.43
CA VAL A 460 8.70 -18.43 4.30
C VAL A 460 9.23 -17.85 2.98
N ALA A 461 9.21 -16.51 2.82
CA ALA A 461 9.80 -15.84 1.68
C ALA A 461 11.33 -15.96 1.70
N ASP A 462 11.98 -15.71 2.85
CA ASP A 462 13.43 -15.83 3.03
C ASP A 462 13.94 -17.26 2.81
N THR A 463 13.17 -18.27 3.20
CA THR A 463 13.56 -19.69 3.02
C THR A 463 13.47 -20.12 1.54
N LYS A 464 12.59 -19.52 0.75
CA LYS A 464 12.48 -19.81 -0.69
C LYS A 464 13.55 -19.09 -1.52
N GLU A 465 13.99 -17.91 -1.14
CA GLU A 465 15.13 -17.24 -1.77
C GLU A 465 16.45 -18.01 -1.55
N GLN A 466 16.65 -18.59 -0.36
CA GLN A 466 17.83 -19.41 -0.07
C GLN A 466 17.81 -20.77 -0.80
N LEU A 467 16.66 -21.34 -1.11
CA LEU A 467 16.53 -22.59 -1.88
C LEU A 467 16.57 -22.37 -3.41
N GLY A 468 16.23 -21.15 -3.88
CA GLY A 468 16.29 -20.79 -5.30
C GLY A 468 17.67 -20.43 -5.81
N THR A 469 18.63 -20.13 -4.93
CA THR A 469 20.03 -19.79 -5.29
C THR A 469 21.00 -20.96 -5.24
N GLN A 470 20.56 -22.18 -4.90
CA GLN A 470 21.39 -23.40 -4.91
C GLN A 470 21.07 -24.38 -6.06
N GLY A 471 20.28 -23.97 -7.05
CA GLY A 471 19.86 -24.79 -8.18
C GLY A 471 19.91 -24.03 -9.51
N GLY A 472 21.04 -23.43 -9.84
CA GLY A 472 21.28 -22.79 -11.13
C GLY A 472 22.72 -23.02 -11.58
#